data_4d53bd7900cad7623eda8e38cdc7dee2
#
_entry.id   4d53bd7900cad7623eda8e38cdc7dee2
#
_cell.length_a   1.000
_cell.length_b   1.000
_cell.length_c   1.000
_cell.angle_alpha   90.00
_cell.angle_beta   90.00
_cell.angle_gamma   90.00
#
_symmetry.space_group_name_H-M   'P 1'
#
loop_
_entity.id
_entity.type
_entity.pdbx_description
1 polymer ?
#
loop_
_entity_poly.entity_id
_entity_poly.type
_entity_poly.pdbx_seq_one_letter_code
_entity_poly.pdbx_strand_id
1 'polypeptide(L)'
;NSDAANGGGSVTFNVDILIEAPDARLKPGMTAEVSVVTEQLDDVVMVPTMALMTEDGEHYYVNVATDGECKQTRRVKVTVVTQNDNDAVVGKTQVKRDDQGNEINADVPVTKLRDGDTLIVDTGEGMTADGGDSGSMSADEGM
;
A
#
# COMPACT_ATOMS: atom_id res chain seq x y z
N ASN A 1 38.48 -0.30 33.40
CA ASN A 1 38.21 0.49 32.20
C ASN A 1 37.49 -0.39 31.20
N SER A 2 36.20 -0.31 31.23
CA SER A 2 35.31 -1.04 30.31
C SER A 2 34.73 0.01 29.37
N ASP A 3 35.37 0.24 28.26
CA ASP A 3 34.76 0.93 27.14
C ASP A 3 33.92 -0.08 26.34
N ALA A 4 32.67 -0.19 26.70
CA ALA A 4 31.68 -0.83 25.87
C ALA A 4 31.40 0.13 24.70
N ALA A 5 32.19 0.03 23.65
CA ALA A 5 31.89 0.63 22.37
C ALA A 5 30.62 -0.02 21.83
N ASN A 6 29.54 0.71 21.86
CA ASN A 6 28.30 0.40 21.17
C ASN A 6 28.55 0.50 19.66
N GLY A 7 29.13 -0.52 19.08
CA GLY A 7 29.40 -0.65 17.67
C GLY A 7 28.14 -1.06 16.91
N GLY A 8 27.24 -0.10 16.68
CA GLY A 8 26.26 -0.22 15.60
C GLY A 8 27.01 -0.17 14.27
N GLY A 9 27.52 -1.32 13.82
CA GLY A 9 28.20 -1.45 12.55
C GLY A 9 27.22 -1.15 11.40
N SER A 10 27.32 0.03 10.84
CA SER A 10 26.67 0.34 9.57
C SER A 10 27.34 -0.50 8.49
N VAL A 11 26.60 -1.41 7.88
CA VAL A 11 27.08 -2.16 6.72
C VAL A 11 26.98 -1.22 5.51
N THR A 12 28.11 -0.92 4.89
CA THR A 12 28.19 -0.11 3.69
C THR A 12 28.68 -0.93 2.53
N PHE A 13 28.09 -0.72 1.36
CA PHE A 13 28.51 -1.33 0.11
C PHE A 13 29.05 -0.25 -0.83
N ASN A 14 30.15 -0.53 -1.49
CA ASN A 14 30.64 0.32 -2.57
C ASN A 14 29.89 -0.03 -3.85
N VAL A 15 29.37 0.99 -4.51
CA VAL A 15 28.68 0.85 -5.80
C VAL A 15 29.35 1.72 -6.83
N ASP A 16 29.83 1.14 -7.90
CA ASP A 16 30.40 1.85 -9.05
C ASP A 16 29.32 2.02 -10.12
N ILE A 17 29.11 3.25 -10.56
CA ILE A 17 28.09 3.58 -11.55
C ILE A 17 28.76 4.07 -12.83
N LEU A 18 28.54 3.34 -13.91
CA LEU A 18 29.02 3.70 -15.23
C LEU A 18 27.94 4.47 -16.00
N ILE A 19 28.29 5.65 -16.49
CA ILE A 19 27.45 6.42 -17.42
C ILE A 19 27.90 6.10 -18.85
N GLU A 20 27.13 5.29 -19.56
CA GLU A 20 27.51 4.81 -20.91
C GLU A 20 27.54 5.90 -21.97
N ALA A 21 26.68 6.92 -21.84
CA ALA A 21 26.62 8.06 -22.75
C ALA A 21 26.63 9.39 -21.98
N PRO A 22 27.79 9.82 -21.47
CA PRO A 22 27.87 11.03 -20.68
C PRO A 22 27.61 12.28 -21.54
N ASP A 23 26.77 13.18 -21.04
CA ASP A 23 26.58 14.50 -21.66
C ASP A 23 27.88 15.31 -21.54
N ALA A 24 28.22 16.07 -22.61
CA ALA A 24 29.43 16.90 -22.64
C ALA A 24 29.49 17.99 -21.54
N ARG A 25 28.38 18.25 -20.88
CA ARG A 25 28.28 19.19 -19.75
C ARG A 25 28.70 18.57 -18.43
N LEU A 26 28.82 17.24 -18.34
CA LEU A 26 29.27 16.56 -17.13
C LEU A 26 30.74 16.84 -16.87
N LYS A 27 31.05 17.24 -15.64
CA LYS A 27 32.41 17.55 -15.20
C LYS A 27 32.70 16.86 -13.87
N PRO A 28 33.94 16.48 -13.62
CA PRO A 28 34.37 16.01 -12.30
C PRO A 28 34.01 17.02 -11.22
N GLY A 29 33.55 16.55 -10.06
CA GLY A 29 33.16 17.38 -8.92
C GLY A 29 31.69 17.82 -8.92
N MET A 30 30.88 17.42 -9.89
CA MET A 30 29.42 17.60 -9.87
C MET A 30 28.78 16.60 -8.90
N THR A 31 27.69 17.03 -8.26
CA THR A 31 26.86 16.16 -7.45
C THR A 31 25.90 15.40 -8.34
N ALA A 32 25.72 14.11 -8.06
CA ALA A 32 24.74 13.27 -8.72
C ALA A 32 23.78 12.67 -7.69
N GLU A 33 22.53 12.61 -8.05
CA GLU A 33 21.51 11.86 -7.32
C GLU A 33 21.27 10.54 -8.08
N VAL A 34 21.30 9.43 -7.36
CA VAL A 34 21.18 8.09 -7.93
C VAL A 34 20.02 7.37 -7.28
N SER A 35 19.16 6.82 -8.10
CA SER A 35 18.08 5.93 -7.67
C SER A 35 18.39 4.52 -8.12
N VAL A 36 18.48 3.60 -7.17
CA VAL A 36 18.73 2.19 -7.43
C VAL A 36 17.40 1.43 -7.30
N VAL A 37 16.94 0.85 -8.40
CA VAL A 37 15.77 -0.04 -8.40
C VAL A 37 16.25 -1.42 -7.96
N THR A 38 15.85 -1.85 -6.77
CA THR A 38 16.24 -3.15 -6.20
C THR A 38 15.27 -4.27 -6.56
N GLU A 39 14.03 -3.92 -6.85
CA GLU A 39 12.99 -4.86 -7.23
C GLU A 39 11.99 -4.17 -8.17
N GLN A 40 11.55 -4.89 -9.18
CA GLN A 40 10.49 -4.47 -10.07
C GLN A 40 9.49 -5.59 -10.20
N LEU A 41 8.23 -5.30 -9.90
CA LEU A 41 7.12 -6.22 -10.05
C LEU A 41 6.17 -5.68 -11.13
N ASP A 42 5.95 -6.47 -12.17
CA ASP A 42 5.07 -6.11 -13.28
C ASP A 42 3.67 -6.72 -13.11
N ASP A 43 2.66 -6.03 -13.63
CA ASP A 43 1.26 -6.50 -13.62
C ASP A 43 0.69 -6.82 -12.22
N VAL A 44 1.10 -6.05 -11.23
CA VAL A 44 0.64 -6.21 -9.85
C VAL A 44 -0.46 -5.22 -9.50
N VAL A 45 -1.28 -5.61 -8.53
CA VAL A 45 -2.30 -4.74 -7.93
C VAL A 45 -1.67 -4.03 -6.74
N MET A 46 -1.73 -2.71 -6.77
CA MET A 46 -1.33 -1.85 -5.67
C MET A 46 -2.57 -1.24 -5.01
N VAL A 47 -2.50 -1.11 -3.70
CA VAL A 47 -3.52 -0.42 -2.91
C VAL A 47 -2.86 0.61 -2.00
N PRO A 48 -3.49 1.76 -1.74
CA PRO A 48 -2.97 2.70 -0.74
C PRO A 48 -2.83 2.01 0.62
N THR A 49 -1.70 2.21 1.28
CA THR A 49 -1.44 1.60 2.60
C THR A 49 -2.53 1.95 3.62
N MET A 50 -3.09 3.17 3.51
CA MET A 50 -4.20 3.62 4.36
C MET A 50 -5.54 2.89 4.12
N ALA A 51 -5.69 2.15 3.01
CA ALA A 51 -6.86 1.31 2.74
C ALA A 51 -6.72 -0.11 3.31
N LEU A 52 -5.51 -0.48 3.73
CA LEU A 52 -5.25 -1.77 4.35
C LEU A 52 -5.74 -1.77 5.80
N MET A 53 -6.55 -2.76 6.11
CA MET A 53 -7.03 -3.01 7.47
C MET A 53 -6.51 -4.36 7.95
N THR A 54 -6.25 -4.46 9.25
CA THR A 54 -5.86 -5.70 9.90
C THR A 54 -6.55 -5.79 11.26
N GLU A 55 -6.87 -7.00 11.68
CA GLU A 55 -7.43 -7.28 13.01
C GLU A 55 -6.41 -7.92 13.94
N ASP A 56 -5.43 -8.62 13.38
CA ASP A 56 -4.45 -9.41 14.12
C ASP A 56 -2.98 -9.06 13.79
N GLY A 57 -2.74 -8.12 12.87
CA GLY A 57 -1.40 -7.74 12.41
C GLY A 57 -0.77 -8.69 11.39
N GLU A 58 -1.40 -9.84 11.11
CA GLU A 58 -0.89 -10.84 10.16
C GLU A 58 -1.77 -10.93 8.91
N HIS A 59 -3.08 -10.73 9.06
CA HIS A 59 -4.03 -10.85 7.99
C HIS A 59 -4.54 -9.47 7.58
N TYR A 60 -4.42 -9.17 6.32
CA TYR A 60 -4.85 -7.89 5.76
C TYR A 60 -6.10 -8.05 4.90
N TYR A 61 -6.92 -7.04 4.91
CA TYR A 61 -8.08 -6.93 4.05
C TYR A 61 -8.32 -5.49 3.62
N VAL A 62 -9.07 -5.32 2.56
CA VAL A 62 -9.57 -4.04 2.07
C VAL A 62 -11.07 -4.09 1.94
N ASN A 63 -11.73 -2.97 2.14
CA ASN A 63 -13.15 -2.81 1.89
C ASN A 63 -13.35 -2.19 0.51
N VAL A 64 -14.04 -2.92 -0.36
CA VAL A 64 -14.36 -2.50 -1.72
C VAL A 64 -15.82 -2.05 -1.75
N ALA A 65 -16.07 -0.85 -2.26
CA ALA A 65 -17.44 -0.38 -2.49
C ALA A 65 -18.10 -1.22 -3.59
N THR A 66 -19.32 -1.68 -3.33
CA THR A 66 -20.11 -2.46 -4.28
C THR A 66 -21.17 -1.64 -4.99
N ASP A 67 -21.37 -0.42 -4.55
CA ASP A 67 -22.27 0.58 -5.14
C ASP A 67 -21.54 1.90 -5.41
N GLY A 68 -22.11 2.71 -6.28
CA GLY A 68 -21.53 4.01 -6.64
C GLY A 68 -21.61 5.06 -5.53
N GLU A 69 -22.35 4.79 -4.46
CA GLU A 69 -22.53 5.69 -3.31
C GLU A 69 -21.70 5.28 -2.08
N CYS A 70 -20.90 4.21 -2.20
CA CYS A 70 -20.06 3.65 -1.12
C CYS A 70 -20.83 3.23 0.14
N LYS A 71 -22.14 3.00 0.03
CA LYS A 71 -23.00 2.56 1.13
C LYS A 71 -22.91 1.07 1.42
N GLN A 72 -22.57 0.29 0.41
CA GLN A 72 -22.36 -1.14 0.55
C GLN A 72 -20.90 -1.47 0.27
N THR A 73 -20.33 -2.28 1.12
CA THR A 73 -18.93 -2.67 1.02
C THR A 73 -18.78 -4.19 1.05
N ARG A 74 -17.78 -4.66 0.34
CA ARG A 74 -17.35 -6.05 0.35
C ARG A 74 -15.93 -6.14 0.90
N ARG A 75 -15.74 -6.89 1.97
CA ARG A 75 -14.41 -7.18 2.51
C ARG A 75 -13.69 -8.19 1.61
N VAL A 76 -12.48 -7.84 1.20
CA VAL A 76 -11.60 -8.71 0.41
C VAL A 76 -10.32 -8.94 1.17
N LYS A 77 -10.04 -10.20 1.51
CA LYS A 77 -8.77 -10.59 2.12
C LYS A 77 -7.65 -10.46 1.07
N VAL A 78 -6.55 -9.85 1.46
CA VAL A 78 -5.38 -9.64 0.61
C VAL A 78 -4.11 -10.12 1.32
N THR A 79 -3.11 -10.46 0.51
CA THR A 79 -1.78 -10.79 1.02
C THR A 79 -0.83 -9.67 0.61
N VAL A 80 -0.23 -9.00 1.58
CA VAL A 80 0.76 -7.96 1.30
C VAL A 80 2.07 -8.64 0.90
N VAL A 81 2.53 -8.36 -0.31
CA VAL A 81 3.80 -8.87 -0.87
C VAL A 81 4.95 -7.96 -0.48
N THR A 82 4.77 -6.67 -0.72
CA THR A 82 5.69 -5.61 -0.31
C THR A 82 4.90 -4.33 -0.11
N GLN A 83 5.42 -3.44 0.71
CA GLN A 83 4.77 -2.15 0.97
C GLN A 83 5.80 -1.06 1.24
N ASN A 84 5.40 0.17 0.97
CA ASN A 84 6.09 1.39 1.37
C ASN A 84 5.13 2.28 2.18
N ASP A 85 5.53 3.51 2.45
CA ASP A 85 4.73 4.46 3.26
C ASP A 85 3.38 4.82 2.62
N ASN A 86 3.25 4.72 1.30
CA ASN A 86 2.07 5.16 0.56
C ASN A 86 1.25 4.00 0.01
N ASP A 87 1.92 2.97 -0.52
CA ASP A 87 1.30 1.90 -1.29
C ASP A 87 1.79 0.52 -0.86
N ALA A 88 0.92 -0.46 -1.03
CA ALA A 88 1.22 -1.86 -0.83
C ALA A 88 0.83 -2.70 -2.05
N VAL A 89 1.71 -3.62 -2.43
CA VAL A 89 1.43 -4.63 -3.45
C VAL A 89 0.69 -5.79 -2.80
N VAL A 90 -0.51 -6.08 -3.29
CA VAL A 90 -1.41 -7.08 -2.71
C VAL A 90 -1.72 -8.25 -3.65
N GLY A 91 -0.94 -8.41 -4.66
CA GLY A 91 -1.06 -9.52 -5.58
C GLY A 91 -1.13 -9.11 -7.05
N LYS A 92 -1.45 -10.06 -7.90
CA LYS A 92 -1.65 -9.87 -9.35
C LYS A 92 -3.08 -10.26 -9.74
N THR A 93 -3.61 -9.69 -10.82
CA THR A 93 -4.99 -9.97 -11.25
C THR A 93 -5.13 -11.32 -11.93
N GLN A 94 -4.07 -11.78 -12.58
CA GLN A 94 -4.03 -13.04 -13.33
C GLN A 94 -2.60 -13.57 -13.42
N VAL A 95 -2.49 -14.86 -13.70
CA VAL A 95 -1.21 -15.50 -14.01
C VAL A 95 -0.83 -15.14 -15.45
N LYS A 96 0.30 -14.46 -15.63
CA LYS A 96 0.89 -14.22 -16.95
C LYS A 96 2.13 -15.07 -17.13
N ARG A 97 2.45 -15.39 -18.36
CA ARG A 97 3.64 -16.17 -18.73
C ARG A 97 4.46 -15.41 -19.75
N ASP A 98 5.77 -15.58 -19.66
CA ASP A 98 6.71 -15.08 -20.66
C ASP A 98 6.67 -15.92 -21.95
N ASP A 99 7.46 -15.53 -22.96
CA ASP A 99 7.55 -16.22 -24.24
C ASP A 99 8.12 -17.64 -24.12
N GLN A 100 8.73 -17.98 -22.99
CA GLN A 100 9.29 -19.29 -22.67
C GLN A 100 8.33 -20.16 -21.85
N GLY A 101 7.17 -19.61 -21.46
CA GLY A 101 6.14 -20.29 -20.69
C GLY A 101 6.32 -20.24 -19.17
N ASN A 102 7.33 -19.49 -18.67
CA ASN A 102 7.53 -19.30 -17.24
C ASN A 102 6.52 -18.27 -16.70
N GLU A 103 6.06 -18.48 -15.49
CA GLU A 103 5.15 -17.54 -14.84
C GLU A 103 5.89 -16.26 -14.42
N ILE A 104 5.38 -15.11 -14.86
CA ILE A 104 5.87 -13.79 -14.45
C ILE A 104 5.42 -13.53 -13.01
N ASN A 105 6.35 -13.08 -12.15
CA ASN A 105 6.10 -12.86 -10.73
C ASN A 105 5.48 -14.09 -10.04
N ALA A 106 6.13 -15.24 -10.14
CA ALA A 106 5.64 -16.51 -9.60
C ALA A 106 5.32 -16.44 -8.11
N ASP A 107 6.12 -15.68 -7.34
CA ASP A 107 5.98 -15.52 -5.89
C ASP A 107 4.84 -14.55 -5.49
N VAL A 108 4.26 -13.84 -6.46
CA VAL A 108 3.16 -12.90 -6.21
C VAL A 108 1.82 -13.63 -6.30
N PRO A 109 1.01 -13.65 -5.23
CA PRO A 109 -0.28 -14.32 -5.20
C PRO A 109 -1.30 -13.64 -6.12
N VAL A 110 -2.29 -14.40 -6.58
CA VAL A 110 -3.43 -13.84 -7.31
C VAL A 110 -4.43 -13.26 -6.33
N THR A 111 -4.78 -11.99 -6.52
CA THR A 111 -5.77 -11.29 -5.70
C THR A 111 -7.16 -11.31 -6.36
N LYS A 112 -8.19 -11.14 -5.53
CA LYS A 112 -9.58 -10.95 -6.01
C LYS A 112 -9.93 -9.50 -6.32
N LEU A 113 -9.00 -8.58 -6.07
CA LEU A 113 -9.15 -7.19 -6.45
C LEU A 113 -8.97 -7.03 -7.96
N ARG A 114 -9.66 -6.06 -8.52
CA ARG A 114 -9.59 -5.72 -9.94
C ARG A 114 -9.22 -4.26 -10.11
N ASP A 115 -8.61 -3.95 -11.23
CA ASP A 115 -8.40 -2.58 -11.62
C ASP A 115 -9.74 -1.84 -11.75
N GLY A 116 -9.82 -0.64 -11.16
CA GLY A 116 -11.06 0.12 -11.08
C GLY A 116 -11.93 -0.14 -9.84
N ASP A 117 -11.60 -1.11 -8.98
CA ASP A 117 -12.30 -1.29 -7.71
C ASP A 117 -12.14 -0.03 -6.83
N THR A 118 -13.24 0.48 -6.28
CA THR A 118 -13.22 1.62 -5.37
C THR A 118 -12.98 1.13 -3.94
N LEU A 119 -11.87 1.54 -3.35
CA LEU A 119 -11.52 1.18 -1.97
C LEU A 119 -12.03 2.22 -0.97
N ILE A 120 -12.51 1.73 0.15
CA ILE A 120 -12.88 2.58 1.28
C ILE A 120 -11.66 2.75 2.17
N VAL A 121 -11.29 4.00 2.39
CA VAL A 121 -10.23 4.39 3.32
C VAL A 121 -10.88 4.89 4.60
N ASP A 122 -10.54 4.26 5.73
CA ASP A 122 -10.95 4.76 7.03
C ASP A 122 -9.99 5.88 7.44
N THR A 123 -10.40 7.11 7.30
CA THR A 123 -9.60 8.29 7.69
C THR A 123 -9.65 8.57 9.19
N GLY A 124 -10.33 7.72 9.98
CA GLY A 124 -10.47 7.91 11.43
C GLY A 124 -11.33 9.10 11.85
N GLU A 125 -11.88 9.83 10.90
CA GLU A 125 -12.91 10.84 11.18
C GLU A 125 -14.24 10.12 11.29
N GLY A 126 -14.66 9.92 12.53
CA GLY A 126 -15.87 9.21 12.86
C GLY A 126 -17.05 9.75 12.08
N MET A 127 -17.77 8.86 11.44
CA MET A 127 -19.18 9.07 11.16
C MET A 127 -19.85 9.35 12.52
N THR A 128 -20.06 10.61 12.83
CA THR A 128 -21.11 10.97 13.76
C THR A 128 -22.41 10.58 13.05
N ALA A 129 -22.90 9.40 13.36
CA ALA A 129 -24.28 9.12 13.13
C ALA A 129 -25.05 10.17 13.92
N ASP A 130 -25.54 11.18 13.21
CA ASP A 130 -26.56 12.08 13.72
C ASP A 130 -27.81 11.22 13.96
N GLY A 131 -27.87 10.69 15.16
CA GLY A 131 -29.07 10.10 15.72
C GLY A 131 -30.01 11.23 16.03
N GLY A 132 -30.84 11.57 15.06
CA GLY A 132 -31.98 12.46 15.30
C GLY A 132 -32.80 11.91 16.42
N ASP A 133 -32.57 12.43 17.62
CA ASP A 133 -33.51 12.33 18.74
C ASP A 133 -34.74 13.21 18.42
N SER A 134 -35.75 12.60 17.90
CA SER A 134 -37.09 13.18 17.90
C SER A 134 -37.72 12.97 19.29
N GLY A 135 -37.28 13.76 20.23
CA GLY A 135 -37.97 13.88 21.50
C GLY A 135 -39.38 14.38 21.28
N SER A 136 -40.30 13.47 21.22
CA SER A 136 -41.72 13.79 21.37
C SER A 136 -41.97 14.24 22.78
N MET A 137 -42.08 15.52 22.97
CA MET A 137 -42.69 16.11 24.16
C MET A 137 -44.20 16.03 23.98
N SER A 138 -44.84 15.05 24.52
CA SER A 138 -46.25 15.09 24.78
C SER A 138 -46.46 15.99 25.97
N ALA A 139 -46.98 17.16 25.72
CA ALA A 139 -47.55 17.98 26.78
C ALA A 139 -48.78 17.27 27.32
N ASP A 140 -48.70 16.88 28.56
CA ASP A 140 -49.87 16.48 29.31
C ASP A 140 -50.64 17.72 29.71
N GLU A 141 -51.84 17.79 29.24
CA GLU A 141 -52.86 18.68 29.73
C GLU A 141 -53.41 18.15 31.06
N GLY A 142 -52.80 18.55 32.14
CA GLY A 142 -53.42 18.37 33.48
C GLY A 142 -54.45 19.42 33.72
N MET A 143 -55.62 19.03 33.86
CA MET A 143 -56.70 19.86 34.48
C MET A 143 -56.52 19.89 35.96
#